data_ff9a8f045a4d42b1a4bbb5826aa9f95b
#
_entry.id   ff9a8f045a4d42b1a4bbb5826aa9f95b
#
_cell.length_a   1.000
_cell.length_b   1.000
_cell.length_c   1.000
_cell.angle_alpha   90.00
_cell.angle_beta   90.00
_cell.angle_gamma   90.00
#
_symmetry.space_group_name_H-M   'P 1'
#
loop_
_entity.id
_entity.type
_entity.pdbx_description
1 polymer ?
#
loop_
_entity_poly.entity_id
_entity_poly.type
_entity_poly.pdbx_seq_one_letter_code
_entity_poly.pdbx_strand_id
1 'polypeptide(L)'
;GMITASLVQNSNFKNKYFSKYTDKNNTDWIRISLDASDQGKSPNGSSVRVELAQKTKWALKGTHSFTYTFFGNCSNASEAKFTVGQFLASKLPNANGKATDRPLCRIEAEQGKIVAKIRNYYEADKVDEINGDPIKIELGAWIPSKETTIKIQTEDKKLTIFRDGEKKESITFTEKVLSDERNYFKAGIYYQNKDSPQIFTEIFLKNLKIE
;
A
#
# COMPACT_ATOMS: atom_id res chain seq x y z
N GLY A 1 22.69 -0.48 -0.23
CA GLY A 1 22.11 -1.43 -1.18
C GLY A 1 20.59 -1.44 -1.05
N MET A 2 19.90 -1.96 -2.07
CA MET A 2 18.43 -2.05 -2.05
C MET A 2 18.00 -3.19 -1.11
N ILE A 3 17.06 -2.92 -0.22
CA ILE A 3 16.46 -3.95 0.65
C ILE A 3 15.35 -4.64 -0.13
N THR A 4 15.45 -5.95 -0.27
CA THR A 4 14.44 -6.79 -0.93
C THR A 4 13.71 -7.66 0.08
N ALA A 5 12.49 -8.09 -0.24
CA ALA A 5 11.74 -9.03 0.60
C ALA A 5 12.53 -10.33 0.82
N SER A 6 13.15 -10.84 -0.24
CA SER A 6 13.99 -12.04 -0.18
C SER A 6 15.19 -11.87 0.75
N LEU A 7 15.86 -10.71 0.72
CA LEU A 7 16.96 -10.42 1.62
C LEU A 7 16.50 -10.47 3.09
N VAL A 8 15.36 -9.88 3.40
CA VAL A 8 14.84 -9.86 4.77
C VAL A 8 14.39 -11.25 5.24
N GLN A 9 13.74 -12.04 4.36
CA GLN A 9 13.23 -13.37 4.71
C GLN A 9 14.32 -14.45 4.82
N ASN A 10 15.33 -14.39 3.93
CA ASN A 10 16.29 -15.47 3.77
C ASN A 10 17.65 -15.22 4.44
N SER A 11 17.80 -14.09 5.10
CA SER A 11 19.03 -13.74 5.81
C SER A 11 18.75 -13.24 7.22
N ASN A 12 19.80 -13.10 8.02
CA ASN A 12 19.73 -12.43 9.31
C ASN A 12 19.72 -10.89 9.17
N PHE A 13 19.25 -10.39 8.01
CA PHE A 13 19.19 -8.96 7.77
C PHE A 13 18.27 -8.30 8.80
N LYS A 14 18.80 -7.29 9.46
CA LYS A 14 18.09 -6.52 10.47
C LYS A 14 18.56 -5.07 10.43
N ASN A 15 17.61 -4.17 10.45
CA ASN A 15 17.85 -2.75 10.73
C ASN A 15 16.69 -2.19 11.59
N LYS A 16 16.67 -0.88 11.81
CA LYS A 16 15.62 -0.23 12.59
C LYS A 16 14.20 -0.52 12.08
N TYR A 17 14.03 -0.68 10.78
CA TYR A 17 12.73 -0.74 10.12
C TYR A 17 12.34 -2.14 9.66
N PHE A 18 13.31 -2.96 9.30
CA PHE A 18 13.08 -4.30 8.72
C PHE A 18 13.81 -5.36 9.50
N SER A 19 13.13 -6.46 9.74
CA SER A 19 13.75 -7.70 10.24
C SER A 19 12.91 -8.92 9.85
N LYS A 20 13.54 -10.08 9.90
CA LYS A 20 12.81 -11.35 9.88
C LYS A 20 12.15 -11.56 11.25
N TYR A 21 10.95 -12.13 11.24
CA TYR A 21 10.26 -12.62 12.41
C TYR A 21 9.75 -14.03 12.13
N THR A 22 10.04 -14.97 13.00
CA THR A 22 9.52 -16.35 12.91
C THR A 22 8.54 -16.53 14.07
N ASP A 23 7.31 -16.90 13.75
CA ASP A 23 6.26 -17.08 14.74
C ASP A 23 6.35 -18.46 15.44
N LYS A 24 5.47 -18.69 16.41
CA LYS A 24 5.39 -19.95 17.18
C LYS A 24 5.10 -21.19 16.33
N ASN A 25 4.57 -21.00 15.13
CA ASN A 25 4.26 -22.07 14.17
C ASN A 25 5.41 -22.27 13.17
N ASN A 26 6.57 -21.67 13.42
CA ASN A 26 7.73 -21.69 12.52
C ASN A 26 7.49 -21.06 11.16
N THR A 27 6.56 -20.09 11.09
CA THR A 27 6.28 -19.32 9.88
C THR A 27 7.13 -18.05 9.84
N ASP A 28 7.80 -17.82 8.72
CA ASP A 28 8.64 -16.65 8.52
C ASP A 28 7.85 -15.46 7.97
N TRP A 29 8.04 -14.31 8.59
CA TRP A 29 7.44 -13.03 8.25
C TRP A 29 8.50 -11.97 8.02
N ILE A 30 8.17 -10.98 7.21
CA ILE A 30 8.89 -9.71 7.16
C ILE A 30 8.27 -8.78 8.19
N ARG A 31 8.99 -8.44 9.24
CA ARG A 31 8.58 -7.41 10.19
C ARG A 31 8.99 -6.05 9.65
N ILE A 32 8.03 -5.13 9.61
CA ILE A 32 8.25 -3.72 9.31
C ILE A 32 7.77 -2.93 10.53
N SER A 33 8.60 -2.02 11.04
CA SER A 33 8.22 -1.16 12.15
C SER A 33 8.54 0.30 11.87
N LEU A 34 7.66 1.17 12.33
CA LEU A 34 7.77 2.59 12.17
C LEU A 34 7.11 3.32 13.34
N ASP A 35 7.82 4.30 13.87
CA ASP A 35 7.29 5.28 14.80
C ASP A 35 6.89 6.53 14.01
N ALA A 36 5.68 7.05 14.22
CA ALA A 36 5.21 8.26 13.53
C ALA A 36 6.02 9.51 13.88
N SER A 37 6.71 9.49 15.04
CA SER A 37 7.68 10.54 15.42
C SER A 37 8.99 10.43 14.65
N ASP A 38 9.23 9.28 14.01
CA ASP A 38 10.43 9.07 13.22
C ASP A 38 10.38 9.91 11.95
N GLN A 39 11.05 11.04 11.98
CA GLN A 39 11.19 11.93 10.84
C GLN A 39 12.07 11.37 9.72
N GLY A 40 12.08 10.05 9.56
CA GLY A 40 12.63 9.36 8.41
C GLY A 40 12.02 9.90 7.13
N LYS A 41 12.65 10.93 6.60
CA LYS A 41 12.11 11.78 5.54
C LYS A 41 11.95 10.96 4.26
N SER A 42 10.73 10.89 3.76
CA SER A 42 10.59 10.66 2.32
C SER A 42 11.39 11.76 1.59
N PRO A 43 11.90 11.48 0.37
CA PRO A 43 12.65 12.48 -0.38
C PRO A 43 11.95 13.85 -0.51
N ASN A 44 10.64 13.87 -0.32
CA ASN A 44 9.80 15.07 -0.41
C ASN A 44 9.47 15.70 0.95
N GLY A 45 9.98 15.16 2.07
CA GLY A 45 9.75 15.69 3.42
C GLY A 45 8.29 15.65 3.92
N SER A 46 7.37 15.11 3.14
CA SER A 46 5.92 15.24 3.38
C SER A 46 5.26 14.04 4.06
N SER A 47 5.95 12.92 4.20
CA SER A 47 5.34 11.71 4.76
C SER A 47 6.38 10.80 5.39
N VAL A 48 5.98 10.11 6.45
CA VAL A 48 6.79 9.10 7.13
C VAL A 48 6.39 7.73 6.60
N ARG A 49 7.35 6.99 6.05
CA ARG A 49 7.05 5.68 5.45
C ARG A 49 8.23 4.72 5.44
N VAL A 50 7.90 3.45 5.55
CA VAL A 50 8.80 2.31 5.31
C VAL A 50 8.03 1.28 4.50
N GLU A 51 8.39 1.10 3.24
CA GLU A 51 7.66 0.27 2.30
C GLU A 51 8.63 -0.56 1.43
N LEU A 52 8.22 -1.79 1.13
CA LEU A 52 8.76 -2.59 0.03
C LEU A 52 8.07 -2.14 -1.26
N ALA A 53 8.82 -1.97 -2.34
CA ALA A 53 8.29 -1.60 -3.64
C ALA A 53 8.66 -2.64 -4.69
N GLN A 54 7.71 -2.95 -5.57
CA GLN A 54 7.97 -3.74 -6.76
C GLN A 54 9.01 -3.04 -7.63
N LYS A 55 10.04 -3.76 -8.04
CA LYS A 55 11.12 -3.21 -8.85
C LYS A 55 10.71 -3.01 -10.31
N THR A 56 10.05 -4.04 -10.88
CA THR A 56 9.60 -4.03 -12.27
C THR A 56 8.31 -3.25 -12.42
N LYS A 57 8.28 -2.31 -13.35
CA LYS A 57 7.08 -1.58 -13.74
C LYS A 57 6.41 -2.30 -14.90
N TRP A 58 5.08 -2.19 -15.01
CA TRP A 58 4.29 -2.89 -16.01
C TRP A 58 3.20 -1.99 -16.59
N ALA A 59 2.77 -2.33 -17.80
CA ALA A 59 1.62 -1.70 -18.47
C ALA A 59 0.32 -2.26 -17.89
N LEU A 60 -0.74 -1.48 -17.91
CA LEU A 60 -2.04 -1.91 -17.39
C LEU A 60 -2.73 -2.98 -18.25
N LYS A 61 -2.24 -3.21 -19.46
CA LYS A 61 -2.76 -4.26 -20.34
C LYS A 61 -2.52 -5.65 -19.75
N GLY A 62 -3.53 -6.49 -19.80
CA GLY A 62 -3.49 -7.85 -19.25
C GLY A 62 -3.87 -7.90 -17.77
N THR A 63 -3.55 -9.01 -17.14
CA THR A 63 -3.86 -9.25 -15.73
C THR A 63 -2.62 -9.11 -14.89
N HIS A 64 -2.69 -8.30 -13.86
CA HIS A 64 -1.64 -8.16 -12.85
C HIS A 64 -2.25 -8.22 -11.46
N SER A 65 -1.59 -8.92 -10.55
CA SER A 65 -2.09 -9.00 -9.19
C SER A 65 -0.99 -8.89 -8.15
N PHE A 66 -1.36 -8.38 -7.00
CA PHE A 66 -0.55 -8.36 -5.81
C PHE A 66 -1.32 -8.91 -4.63
N THR A 67 -0.84 -10.03 -4.10
CA THR A 67 -1.39 -10.67 -2.91
C THR A 67 -0.37 -10.58 -1.78
N TYR A 68 -0.85 -10.26 -0.59
CA TYR A 68 -0.07 -10.27 0.64
C TYR A 68 -0.95 -10.57 1.84
N THR A 69 -0.37 -11.24 2.83
CA THR A 69 -1.01 -11.48 4.13
C THR A 69 -0.29 -10.67 5.18
N PHE A 70 -1.05 -9.99 6.03
CA PHE A 70 -0.48 -9.19 7.12
C PHE A 70 -1.27 -9.31 8.42
N PHE A 71 -0.58 -9.07 9.50
CA PHE A 71 -1.13 -8.69 10.80
C PHE A 71 -0.24 -7.61 11.40
N GLY A 72 -0.63 -7.01 12.50
CA GLY A 72 0.19 -5.95 13.06
C GLY A 72 -0.10 -5.62 14.51
N ASN A 73 0.68 -4.69 15.03
CA ASN A 73 0.48 -4.04 16.32
C ASN A 73 0.53 -2.54 16.12
N CYS A 74 -0.30 -1.84 16.86
CA CYS A 74 -0.32 -0.38 16.86
C CYS A 74 -0.61 0.10 18.27
N SER A 75 0.11 1.09 18.75
CA SER A 75 -0.05 1.63 20.11
C SER A 75 -1.46 2.20 20.36
N ASN A 76 -2.14 2.65 19.32
CA ASN A 76 -3.53 3.07 19.38
C ASN A 76 -4.27 2.69 18.08
N ALA A 77 -4.76 1.46 18.02
CA ALA A 77 -5.40 0.92 16.82
C ALA A 77 -6.70 1.66 16.43
N SER A 78 -7.44 2.19 17.41
CA SER A 78 -8.69 2.91 17.17
C SER A 78 -8.49 4.28 16.52
N GLU A 79 -7.31 4.87 16.66
CA GLU A 79 -6.94 6.15 16.06
C GLU A 79 -5.97 6.00 14.90
N ALA A 80 -5.42 4.80 14.72
CA ALA A 80 -4.44 4.53 13.69
C ALA A 80 -4.99 4.80 12.28
N LYS A 81 -4.16 5.45 11.48
CA LYS A 81 -4.44 5.66 10.06
C LYS A 81 -3.14 5.57 9.27
N PHE A 82 -2.95 4.46 8.60
CA PHE A 82 -1.78 4.24 7.75
C PHE A 82 -2.09 3.31 6.59
N THR A 83 -1.35 3.47 5.50
CA THR A 83 -1.44 2.61 4.33
C THR A 83 -0.58 1.37 4.54
N VAL A 84 -1.12 0.18 4.24
CA VAL A 84 -0.43 -1.12 4.28
C VAL A 84 -0.09 -1.67 2.91
N GLY A 85 -0.80 -1.24 1.87
CA GLY A 85 -0.55 -1.66 0.49
C GLY A 85 -1.02 -0.62 -0.50
N GLN A 86 -0.36 -0.57 -1.66
CA GLN A 86 -0.66 0.41 -2.69
C GLN A 86 -0.52 -0.18 -4.10
N PHE A 87 -1.38 0.27 -4.99
CA PHE A 87 -1.22 0.21 -6.43
C PHE A 87 -0.98 1.64 -6.95
N LEU A 88 0.14 1.84 -7.62
CA LEU A 88 0.57 3.16 -8.09
C LEU A 88 0.77 3.17 -9.60
N ALA A 89 0.43 4.30 -10.21
CA ALA A 89 0.92 4.69 -11.52
C ALA A 89 2.12 5.62 -11.35
N SER A 90 3.22 5.30 -12.04
CA SER A 90 4.46 6.06 -11.97
C SER A 90 4.49 7.13 -13.06
N LYS A 91 4.95 8.33 -12.70
CA LYS A 91 5.22 9.43 -13.63
C LYS A 91 4.01 9.98 -14.38
N LEU A 92 2.81 9.92 -13.82
CA LEU A 92 1.70 10.71 -14.32
C LEU A 92 1.98 12.21 -14.10
N PRO A 93 1.75 13.07 -15.09
CA PRO A 93 1.91 14.50 -14.91
C PRO A 93 0.93 15.03 -13.86
N ASN A 94 1.38 15.94 -13.01
CA ASN A 94 0.49 16.75 -12.18
C ASN A 94 0.02 17.98 -12.96
N ALA A 95 -0.77 18.84 -12.30
CA ALA A 95 -1.25 20.11 -12.82
C ALA A 95 -0.18 21.00 -13.47
N ASN A 96 1.03 20.95 -12.92
CA ASN A 96 2.14 21.75 -13.43
C ASN A 96 3.00 20.97 -14.44
N GLY A 97 2.49 19.88 -15.00
CA GLY A 97 3.19 19.04 -15.97
C GLY A 97 4.35 18.22 -15.37
N LYS A 98 4.55 18.27 -14.05
CA LYS A 98 5.60 17.52 -13.36
C LYS A 98 5.20 16.07 -13.16
N ALA A 99 5.98 15.16 -13.70
CA ALA A 99 5.76 13.73 -13.53
C ALA A 99 5.91 13.30 -12.06
N THR A 100 4.87 12.68 -11.50
CA THR A 100 4.83 12.19 -10.12
C THR A 100 4.25 10.80 -10.04
N ASP A 101 4.68 10.02 -9.05
CA ASP A 101 4.04 8.75 -8.73
C ASP A 101 2.70 9.00 -8.03
N ARG A 102 1.64 8.32 -8.47
CA ARG A 102 0.29 8.49 -7.94
C ARG A 102 -0.31 7.17 -7.48
N PRO A 103 -0.78 7.09 -6.24
CA PRO A 103 -1.53 5.93 -5.79
C PRO A 103 -2.93 5.93 -6.42
N LEU A 104 -3.20 4.92 -7.24
CA LEU A 104 -4.53 4.66 -7.80
C LEU A 104 -5.42 3.91 -6.79
N CYS A 105 -4.81 3.04 -5.99
CA CYS A 105 -5.47 2.36 -4.89
C CYS A 105 -4.55 2.31 -3.69
N ARG A 106 -5.10 2.59 -2.50
CA ARG A 106 -4.45 2.38 -1.22
C ARG A 106 -5.32 1.53 -0.34
N ILE A 107 -4.71 0.56 0.30
CA ILE A 107 -5.32 -0.23 1.37
C ILE A 107 -4.82 0.35 2.68
N GLU A 108 -5.72 0.85 3.49
CA GLU A 108 -5.42 1.52 4.75
C GLU A 108 -6.03 0.79 5.94
N ALA A 109 -5.27 0.72 7.02
CA ALA A 109 -5.83 0.51 8.34
C ALA A 109 -6.25 1.90 8.86
N GLU A 110 -7.53 2.11 9.06
CA GLU A 110 -8.11 3.40 9.44
C GLU A 110 -9.16 3.20 10.52
N GLN A 111 -8.85 3.65 11.74
CA GLN A 111 -9.80 3.68 12.86
C GLN A 111 -10.52 2.35 13.11
N GLY A 112 -9.75 1.27 13.21
CA GLY A 112 -10.27 -0.08 13.44
C GLY A 112 -10.93 -0.76 12.24
N LYS A 113 -10.75 -0.22 11.04
CA LYS A 113 -11.25 -0.77 9.78
C LYS A 113 -10.13 -0.94 8.77
N ILE A 114 -10.33 -1.84 7.82
CA ILE A 114 -9.54 -1.88 6.59
C ILE A 114 -10.38 -1.21 5.50
N VAL A 115 -9.79 -0.21 4.85
CA VAL A 115 -10.46 0.62 3.85
C VAL A 115 -9.62 0.64 2.58
N ALA A 116 -10.24 0.40 1.44
CA ALA A 116 -9.65 0.70 0.15
C ALA A 116 -10.02 2.12 -0.26
N LYS A 117 -9.01 2.91 -0.62
CA LYS A 117 -9.18 4.25 -1.18
C LYS A 117 -8.74 4.23 -2.62
N ILE A 118 -9.69 4.38 -3.52
CA ILE A 118 -9.48 4.32 -4.95
C ILE A 118 -9.68 5.71 -5.52
N ARG A 119 -8.66 6.21 -6.19
CA ARG A 119 -8.77 7.47 -6.93
C ARG A 119 -9.34 7.18 -8.30
N ASN A 120 -10.60 7.51 -8.45
CA ASN A 120 -11.25 7.51 -9.74
C ASN A 120 -11.04 8.89 -10.38
N TYR A 121 -10.20 8.94 -11.38
CA TYR A 121 -9.89 10.18 -12.11
C TYR A 121 -10.96 10.52 -13.17
N TYR A 122 -12.18 10.05 -13.01
CA TYR A 122 -13.27 10.21 -13.96
C TYR A 122 -13.60 11.66 -14.30
N GLU A 123 -13.33 12.60 -13.43
CA GLU A 123 -13.67 14.01 -13.64
C GLU A 123 -12.50 14.84 -14.15
N ALA A 124 -11.39 14.22 -14.45
CA ALA A 124 -10.17 14.92 -14.81
C ALA A 124 -10.04 15.21 -16.31
N ASP A 125 -11.00 15.90 -16.88
CA ASP A 125 -10.69 16.87 -17.93
C ASP A 125 -9.84 18.03 -17.36
N LYS A 126 -9.72 18.09 -16.05
CA LYS A 126 -8.88 18.99 -15.27
C LYS A 126 -7.82 18.15 -14.55
N VAL A 127 -6.66 18.06 -15.14
CA VAL A 127 -5.45 17.43 -14.55
C VAL A 127 -5.15 17.98 -13.14
N ASP A 128 -5.75 19.11 -12.79
CA ASP A 128 -5.60 19.80 -11.51
C ASP A 128 -6.53 19.32 -10.40
N GLU A 129 -7.66 18.72 -10.72
CA GLU A 129 -8.65 18.28 -9.74
C GLU A 129 -8.49 16.83 -9.29
N ILE A 130 -7.28 16.30 -9.35
CA ILE A 130 -6.91 15.04 -8.69
C ILE A 130 -7.07 15.13 -7.15
N ASN A 131 -7.51 16.22 -6.65
CA ASN A 131 -7.87 16.46 -5.26
C ASN A 131 -9.30 16.03 -4.90
N GLY A 132 -10.05 15.45 -5.83
CA GLY A 132 -11.33 14.84 -5.52
C GLY A 132 -11.18 13.75 -4.45
N ASP A 133 -12.18 13.63 -3.58
CA ASP A 133 -12.20 12.62 -2.55
C ASP A 133 -12.11 11.22 -3.18
N PRO A 134 -11.24 10.34 -2.69
CA PRO A 134 -11.17 8.99 -3.18
C PRO A 134 -12.47 8.25 -2.89
N ILE A 135 -12.85 7.34 -3.77
CA ILE A 135 -13.89 6.35 -3.45
C ILE A 135 -13.38 5.52 -2.28
N LYS A 136 -14.12 5.50 -1.18
CA LYS A 136 -13.82 4.72 0.01
C LYS A 136 -14.69 3.47 0.04
N ILE A 137 -14.04 2.33 0.14
CA ILE A 137 -14.69 1.02 0.24
C ILE A 137 -14.24 0.38 1.55
N GLU A 138 -15.17 0.14 2.44
CA GLU A 138 -14.90 -0.59 3.68
C GLU A 138 -14.74 -2.08 3.37
N LEU A 139 -13.59 -2.63 3.70
CA LEU A 139 -13.28 -4.04 3.51
C LEU A 139 -13.57 -4.86 4.78
N GLY A 140 -14.01 -4.22 5.86
CA GLY A 140 -14.37 -4.80 7.15
C GLY A 140 -13.41 -4.42 8.28
N ALA A 141 -13.63 -4.98 9.48
CA ALA A 141 -12.88 -4.65 10.68
C ALA A 141 -11.38 -4.96 10.53
N TRP A 142 -10.54 -4.10 11.05
CA TRP A 142 -9.13 -4.37 11.28
C TRP A 142 -8.91 -4.79 12.74
N ILE A 143 -8.47 -6.01 12.91
CA ILE A 143 -8.05 -6.56 14.21
C ILE A 143 -6.55 -6.76 14.11
N PRO A 144 -5.71 -5.96 14.77
CA PRO A 144 -4.25 -5.97 14.58
C PRO A 144 -3.61 -7.35 14.67
N SER A 145 -4.00 -8.15 15.66
CA SER A 145 -3.47 -9.49 15.89
C SER A 145 -3.98 -10.57 14.93
N LYS A 146 -4.97 -10.25 14.09
CA LYS A 146 -5.58 -11.22 13.17
C LYS A 146 -4.99 -11.09 11.77
N GLU A 147 -4.56 -12.19 11.21
CA GLU A 147 -4.12 -12.24 9.82
C GLU A 147 -5.23 -11.79 8.87
N THR A 148 -4.86 -10.99 7.90
CA THR A 148 -5.73 -10.53 6.82
C THR A 148 -4.99 -10.68 5.51
N THR A 149 -5.60 -11.29 4.53
CA THR A 149 -5.06 -11.41 3.18
C THR A 149 -5.76 -10.44 2.25
N ILE A 150 -4.98 -9.60 1.59
CA ILE A 150 -5.45 -8.67 0.57
C ILE A 150 -4.91 -9.10 -0.78
N LYS A 151 -5.78 -9.06 -1.80
CA LYS A 151 -5.38 -9.13 -3.20
C LYS A 151 -5.90 -7.91 -3.94
N ILE A 152 -5.00 -7.20 -4.60
CA ILE A 152 -5.31 -6.14 -5.56
C ILE A 152 -5.05 -6.72 -6.94
N GLN A 153 -6.06 -6.80 -7.78
CA GLN A 153 -5.95 -7.34 -9.14
C GLN A 153 -6.41 -6.29 -10.14
N THR A 154 -5.62 -6.13 -11.19
CA THR A 154 -6.03 -5.38 -12.37
C THR A 154 -6.20 -6.34 -13.53
N GLU A 155 -7.25 -6.15 -14.31
CA GLU A 155 -7.49 -6.83 -15.57
C GLU A 155 -7.82 -5.76 -16.59
N ASP A 156 -6.86 -5.46 -17.44
CA ASP A 156 -6.86 -4.25 -18.27
C ASP A 156 -7.15 -3.02 -17.40
N LYS A 157 -8.29 -2.35 -17.58
CA LYS A 157 -8.67 -1.14 -16.83
C LYS A 157 -9.52 -1.41 -15.60
N LYS A 158 -9.80 -2.67 -15.30
CA LYS A 158 -10.64 -3.05 -14.16
C LYS A 158 -9.78 -3.38 -12.96
N LEU A 159 -9.99 -2.66 -11.88
CA LEU A 159 -9.42 -2.95 -10.57
C LEU A 159 -10.42 -3.78 -9.75
N THR A 160 -9.95 -4.88 -9.19
CA THR A 160 -10.74 -5.72 -8.27
C THR A 160 -9.97 -5.90 -6.97
N ILE A 161 -10.66 -5.76 -5.85
CA ILE A 161 -10.10 -5.93 -4.51
C ILE A 161 -10.75 -7.13 -3.84
N PHE A 162 -9.90 -7.96 -3.25
CA PHE A 162 -10.31 -9.12 -2.46
C PHE A 162 -9.75 -8.99 -1.05
N ARG A 163 -10.52 -9.45 -0.09
CA ARG A 163 -10.10 -9.68 1.29
C ARG A 163 -10.41 -11.11 1.70
N ASP A 164 -9.41 -11.81 2.19
CA ASP A 164 -9.51 -13.20 2.67
C ASP A 164 -10.15 -14.13 1.61
N GLY A 165 -9.83 -13.90 0.34
CA GLY A 165 -10.37 -14.64 -0.82
C GLY A 165 -11.72 -14.14 -1.32
N GLU A 166 -12.44 -13.33 -0.57
CA GLU A 166 -13.73 -12.78 -0.97
C GLU A 166 -13.56 -11.49 -1.79
N LYS A 167 -14.22 -11.43 -2.95
CA LYS A 167 -14.29 -10.21 -3.76
C LYS A 167 -15.09 -9.14 -3.02
N LYS A 168 -14.50 -7.97 -2.82
CA LYS A 168 -15.15 -6.85 -2.13
C LYS A 168 -15.68 -5.81 -3.11
N GLU A 169 -14.91 -5.45 -4.13
CA GLU A 169 -15.31 -4.42 -5.08
C GLU A 169 -14.57 -4.56 -6.41
N SER A 170 -15.19 -4.01 -7.47
CA SER A 170 -14.56 -3.83 -8.78
C SER A 170 -14.87 -2.46 -9.34
N ILE A 171 -13.85 -1.77 -9.82
CA ILE A 171 -13.97 -0.43 -10.42
C ILE A 171 -13.24 -0.44 -11.76
N THR A 172 -13.88 0.14 -12.79
CA THR A 172 -13.26 0.34 -14.09
C THR A 172 -12.71 1.74 -14.17
N PHE A 173 -11.43 1.88 -14.46
CA PHE A 173 -10.78 3.16 -14.69
C PHE A 173 -11.03 3.67 -16.12
N THR A 174 -10.96 5.00 -16.31
CA THR A 174 -11.05 5.61 -17.65
C THR A 174 -9.72 5.54 -18.42
N GLU A 175 -9.79 5.69 -19.73
CA GLU A 175 -8.62 5.59 -20.62
C GLU A 175 -7.54 6.63 -20.36
N LYS A 176 -7.94 7.87 -20.04
CA LYS A 176 -7.01 9.00 -19.89
C LYS A 176 -6.01 8.83 -18.75
N VAL A 177 -6.36 8.05 -17.71
CA VAL A 177 -5.53 7.89 -16.51
C VAL A 177 -4.53 6.77 -16.64
N LEU A 178 -4.79 5.82 -17.50
CA LEU A 178 -4.14 4.52 -17.54
C LEU A 178 -3.29 4.29 -18.78
N SER A 179 -3.00 5.35 -19.54
CA SER A 179 -2.10 5.29 -20.69
C SER A 179 -0.63 5.09 -20.29
N ASP A 180 -0.34 5.13 -18.98
CA ASP A 180 1.02 4.96 -18.50
C ASP A 180 1.38 3.48 -18.33
N GLU A 181 2.53 3.10 -18.89
CA GLU A 181 3.08 1.75 -18.87
C GLU A 181 3.88 1.46 -17.59
N ARG A 182 3.77 2.29 -16.54
CA ARG A 182 4.64 2.25 -15.39
C ARG A 182 3.91 2.04 -14.08
N ASN A 183 3.13 0.98 -14.01
CA ASN A 183 2.43 0.62 -12.79
C ASN A 183 3.29 -0.26 -11.89
N TYR A 184 3.03 -0.23 -10.58
CA TYR A 184 3.72 -1.07 -9.62
C TYR A 184 3.00 -1.14 -8.28
N PHE A 185 3.35 -2.13 -7.48
CA PHE A 185 2.80 -2.35 -6.16
C PHE A 185 3.79 -1.99 -5.05
N LYS A 186 3.25 -1.64 -3.89
CA LYS A 186 3.99 -1.48 -2.63
C LYS A 186 3.26 -2.12 -1.47
N ALA A 187 4.01 -2.54 -0.45
CA ALA A 187 3.48 -2.91 0.86
C ALA A 187 4.41 -2.42 1.97
N GLY A 188 3.82 -2.01 3.10
CA GLY A 188 4.59 -1.51 4.22
C GLY A 188 3.76 -0.64 5.15
N ILE A 189 4.39 0.36 5.75
CA ILE A 189 3.74 1.36 6.60
C ILE A 189 3.95 2.74 5.98
N TYR A 190 2.86 3.43 5.71
CA TYR A 190 2.88 4.79 5.21
C TYR A 190 1.88 5.67 5.95
N TYR A 191 2.37 6.57 6.79
CA TYR A 191 1.57 7.62 7.42
C TYR A 191 1.41 8.80 6.47
N GLN A 192 0.17 9.15 6.16
CA GLN A 192 -0.13 10.22 5.21
C GLN A 192 -0.26 11.58 5.87
N ASN A 193 -0.61 11.62 7.14
CA ASN A 193 -0.85 12.85 7.88
C ASN A 193 0.35 13.13 8.79
N LYS A 194 0.92 14.31 8.65
CA LYS A 194 2.01 14.80 9.53
C LYS A 194 1.52 15.05 10.96
N ASP A 195 0.21 15.34 11.10
CA ASP A 195 -0.44 15.64 12.36
C ASP A 195 -1.03 14.39 13.04
N SER A 196 -0.74 13.20 12.49
CA SER A 196 -1.12 11.96 13.15
C SER A 196 -0.47 11.90 14.53
N PRO A 197 -1.22 11.51 15.57
CA PRO A 197 -0.63 11.30 16.88
C PRO A 197 0.55 10.33 16.74
N GLN A 198 1.57 10.52 17.57
CA GLN A 198 2.78 9.68 17.57
C GLN A 198 2.38 8.24 17.87
N ILE A 199 2.23 7.44 16.83
CA ILE A 199 1.78 6.05 16.90
C ILE A 199 2.92 5.16 16.44
N PHE A 200 3.33 4.25 17.30
CA PHE A 200 4.19 3.15 16.91
C PHE A 200 3.35 2.09 16.20
N THR A 201 3.81 1.67 15.05
CA THR A 201 3.16 0.61 14.25
C THR A 201 4.19 -0.42 13.83
N GLU A 202 3.83 -1.68 14.01
CA GLU A 202 4.49 -2.84 13.42
C GLU A 202 3.50 -3.56 12.53
N ILE A 203 3.97 -3.97 11.36
CA ILE A 203 3.26 -4.94 10.54
C ILE A 203 4.18 -6.11 10.20
N PHE A 204 3.56 -7.26 10.05
CA PHE A 204 4.21 -8.51 9.68
C PHE A 204 3.60 -8.97 8.36
N LEU A 205 4.44 -9.15 7.35
CA LEU A 205 4.04 -9.49 5.99
C LEU A 205 4.56 -10.87 5.61
N LYS A 206 3.69 -11.68 4.98
CA LYS A 206 4.06 -12.92 4.30
C LYS A 206 3.31 -13.08 2.99
N ASN A 207 3.67 -14.10 2.22
CA ASN A 207 2.99 -14.46 0.96
C ASN A 207 2.91 -13.29 -0.02
N LEU A 208 3.98 -12.48 -0.09
CA LEU A 208 4.09 -11.39 -1.06
C LEU A 208 4.20 -12.00 -2.46
N LYS A 209 3.11 -12.01 -3.21
CA LYS A 209 3.03 -12.62 -4.54
C LYS A 209 2.58 -11.59 -5.57
N ILE A 210 3.35 -11.47 -6.63
CA ILE A 210 3.05 -10.64 -7.80
C ILE A 210 2.89 -11.56 -8.99
N GLU A 211 1.79 -11.44 -9.70
CA GLU A 211 1.46 -12.23 -10.89
C GLU A 211 1.08 -11.34 -12.06
#